data_193c00e1a4d5137009843cc52e9daa00
#
_entry.id   193c00e1a4d5137009843cc52e9daa00
#
_cell.length_a   1.000
_cell.length_b   1.000
_cell.length_c   1.000
_cell.angle_alpha   90.00
_cell.angle_beta   90.00
_cell.angle_gamma   90.00
#
_symmetry.space_group_name_H-M   'P 1'
#
loop_
_entity.id
_entity.type
_entity.pdbx_description
1 polymer ?
#
loop_
_entity_poly.entity_id
_entity_poly.type
_entity_poly.pdbx_seq_one_letter_code
_entity_poly.pdbx_strand_id
1 'polypeptide(L)'
;MKLTILSKSFQFFSVVSLLFVGITSVFAANVKVTPLGSHDGEFCARDRALIFEDPDGTRLLYDAGLTVAGPNDPRLGKIDAVLVSHMHGDHVGAYHIKKVNEGECGKPQAVVNVLPNTNAVNIALLKKSKIITGSEMPKFFASKLKALGGDPKNSQLVRFGGERKIGGVLVTTVQAVHSNGIAGGMVGGELGKMLHTAGLTAYAGPPTGYVLTFSNGLVVYLSGDTGITAEQDKVVRQHYKAKLAVMNIGGTYTNGPKEAAYVVNELIKPREVIASHANEAATKNGKVIKGTRSYLFTKETNVPVRIPLSGKVMEFDRGGRCRAGC
;
A
#
# COMPACT_ATOMS: atom_id res chain seq x y z
N MET A 1 -48.47 -62.88 -62.74
CA MET A 1 -48.00 -62.95 -61.37
C MET A 1 -47.20 -61.63 -61.08
N LYS A 2 -47.85 -60.64 -60.48
CA LYS A 2 -47.24 -59.30 -60.19
C LYS A 2 -46.77 -59.31 -58.76
N LEU A 3 -45.49 -59.11 -58.53
CA LEU A 3 -44.90 -58.94 -57.20
C LEU A 3 -44.91 -57.47 -56.85
N THR A 4 -45.57 -57.12 -55.75
CA THR A 4 -45.62 -55.77 -55.21
C THR A 4 -44.61 -55.69 -54.13
N ILE A 5 -43.56 -54.77 -54.26
CA ILE A 5 -42.54 -54.50 -53.27
C ILE A 5 -43.03 -53.30 -52.45
N LEU A 6 -43.24 -53.51 -51.13
CA LEU A 6 -43.52 -52.45 -50.19
C LEU A 6 -42.17 -51.85 -49.71
N SER A 7 -41.92 -50.58 -49.99
CA SER A 7 -40.81 -49.85 -49.40
C SER A 7 -41.21 -49.24 -48.03
N LYS A 8 -40.53 -49.63 -46.94
CA LYS A 8 -40.65 -48.97 -45.61
C LYS A 8 -39.59 -47.86 -45.53
N SER A 9 -40.09 -46.61 -45.52
CA SER A 9 -39.25 -45.44 -45.23
C SER A 9 -39.01 -45.36 -43.76
N PHE A 10 -37.72 -45.45 -43.32
CA PHE A 10 -37.27 -45.16 -41.97
C PHE A 10 -36.90 -43.67 -41.88
N GLN A 11 -37.68 -42.88 -41.13
CA GLN A 11 -37.34 -41.51 -40.80
C GLN A 11 -36.43 -41.49 -39.57
N PHE A 12 -35.17 -41.09 -39.77
CA PHE A 12 -34.24 -40.80 -38.68
C PHE A 12 -34.53 -39.40 -38.13
N PHE A 13 -35.06 -39.30 -36.92
CA PHE A 13 -35.12 -38.05 -36.17
C PHE A 13 -33.76 -37.83 -35.50
N SER A 14 -32.95 -36.92 -36.05
CA SER A 14 -31.74 -36.43 -35.36
C SER A 14 -32.15 -35.41 -34.32
N VAL A 15 -32.04 -35.79 -33.03
CA VAL A 15 -32.15 -34.85 -31.89
C VAL A 15 -30.81 -34.17 -31.75
N VAL A 16 -30.69 -32.91 -32.20
CA VAL A 16 -29.53 -32.06 -31.92
C VAL A 16 -29.73 -31.47 -30.53
N SER A 17 -29.08 -32.05 -29.53
CA SER A 17 -28.96 -31.47 -28.19
C SER A 17 -27.99 -30.32 -28.24
N LEU A 18 -28.48 -29.06 -28.23
CA LEU A 18 -27.67 -27.86 -28.00
C LEU A 18 -27.26 -27.82 -26.52
N LEU A 19 -25.98 -28.17 -26.23
CA LEU A 19 -25.35 -27.89 -24.96
C LEU A 19 -25.10 -26.38 -24.88
N PHE A 20 -25.96 -25.66 -24.16
CA PHE A 20 -25.67 -24.29 -23.72
C PHE A 20 -24.57 -24.36 -22.63
N VAL A 21 -23.30 -24.20 -23.01
CA VAL A 21 -22.23 -23.91 -22.09
C VAL A 21 -22.42 -22.45 -21.63
N GLY A 22 -23.08 -22.30 -20.50
CA GLY A 22 -23.17 -20.98 -19.84
C GLY A 22 -21.78 -20.50 -19.46
N ILE A 23 -21.24 -19.56 -20.22
CA ILE A 23 -20.00 -18.83 -19.83
C ILE A 23 -20.40 -17.93 -18.66
N THR A 24 -20.29 -18.45 -17.44
CA THR A 24 -20.30 -17.61 -16.23
C THR A 24 -19.03 -16.79 -16.29
N SER A 25 -19.14 -15.52 -16.61
CA SER A 25 -18.07 -14.55 -16.46
C SER A 25 -17.72 -14.50 -14.96
N VAL A 26 -16.70 -15.26 -14.55
CA VAL A 26 -16.11 -15.11 -13.22
C VAL A 26 -15.47 -13.72 -13.21
N PHE A 27 -16.21 -12.74 -12.71
CA PHE A 27 -15.60 -11.43 -12.42
C PHE A 27 -14.46 -11.68 -11.44
N ALA A 28 -13.24 -11.34 -11.85
CA ALA A 28 -12.10 -11.41 -10.95
C ALA A 28 -12.41 -10.57 -9.70
N ALA A 29 -12.25 -11.15 -8.52
CA ALA A 29 -12.53 -10.46 -7.26
C ALA A 29 -11.70 -9.18 -7.13
N ASN A 30 -12.21 -8.21 -6.38
CA ASN A 30 -11.59 -6.91 -6.19
C ASN A 30 -10.38 -7.00 -5.25
N VAL A 31 -9.42 -6.08 -5.41
CA VAL A 31 -8.38 -5.82 -4.43
C VAL A 31 -8.98 -4.96 -3.32
N LYS A 32 -8.78 -5.36 -2.06
CA LYS A 32 -9.22 -4.59 -0.91
C LYS A 32 -8.08 -3.72 -0.37
N VAL A 33 -8.41 -2.48 -0.02
CA VAL A 33 -7.48 -1.53 0.62
C VAL A 33 -8.09 -1.09 1.95
N THR A 34 -7.41 -1.41 3.05
CA THR A 34 -7.85 -1.06 4.41
C THR A 34 -6.90 -0.07 5.04
N PRO A 35 -7.29 1.20 5.25
CA PRO A 35 -6.49 2.17 5.99
C PRO A 35 -6.45 1.84 7.48
N LEU A 36 -5.27 2.00 8.11
CA LEU A 36 -5.05 1.79 9.53
C LEU A 36 -4.63 3.11 10.21
N GLY A 37 -5.58 4.00 10.38
CA GLY A 37 -5.38 5.29 11.04
C GLY A 37 -5.53 5.22 12.56
N SER A 38 -5.37 6.38 13.19
CA SER A 38 -5.46 6.55 14.65
C SER A 38 -6.90 6.63 15.17
N HIS A 39 -7.87 7.05 14.35
CA HIS A 39 -9.27 7.20 14.74
C HIS A 39 -10.17 6.55 13.70
N ASP A 40 -11.04 5.65 14.14
CA ASP A 40 -11.96 4.92 13.27
C ASP A 40 -12.89 5.87 12.51
N GLY A 41 -12.97 5.64 11.19
CA GLY A 41 -13.80 6.44 10.30
C GLY A 41 -13.23 7.83 9.97
N GLU A 42 -12.00 8.14 10.40
CA GLU A 42 -11.35 9.43 10.13
C GLU A 42 -10.05 9.25 9.34
N PHE A 43 -9.55 10.35 8.76
CA PHE A 43 -8.21 10.47 8.18
C PHE A 43 -7.43 11.53 8.97
N CYS A 44 -6.47 11.09 9.76
CA CYS A 44 -5.78 11.87 10.78
C CYS A 44 -4.33 12.20 10.41
N ALA A 45 -3.72 13.11 11.19
CA ALA A 45 -2.43 13.72 10.90
C ALA A 45 -1.27 12.74 10.67
N ARG A 46 -1.31 11.56 11.27
CA ARG A 46 -0.20 10.58 11.22
C ARG A 46 -0.58 9.29 10.48
N ASP A 47 -1.72 9.28 9.81
CA ASP A 47 -2.19 8.10 9.11
C ASP A 47 -1.39 7.87 7.82
N ARG A 48 -0.71 6.72 7.75
CA ARG A 48 0.16 6.27 6.65
C ARG A 48 -0.18 4.86 6.20
N ALA A 49 -0.48 4.00 7.19
CA ALA A 49 -0.57 2.57 7.00
C ALA A 49 -1.78 2.15 6.17
N LEU A 50 -1.52 1.32 5.17
CA LEU A 50 -2.55 0.70 4.34
C LEU A 50 -2.30 -0.82 4.27
N ILE A 51 -3.35 -1.62 4.42
CA ILE A 51 -3.30 -3.03 4.05
C ILE A 51 -3.90 -3.19 2.66
N PHE A 52 -3.14 -3.84 1.77
CA PHE A 52 -3.61 -4.31 0.47
C PHE A 52 -3.87 -5.82 0.55
N GLU A 53 -5.07 -6.25 0.17
CA GLU A 53 -5.45 -7.65 0.14
C GLU A 53 -5.76 -8.06 -1.30
N ASP A 54 -4.96 -8.99 -1.82
CA ASP A 54 -5.16 -9.59 -3.14
C ASP A 54 -6.37 -10.54 -3.13
N PRO A 55 -7.04 -10.78 -4.27
CA PRO A 55 -8.10 -11.78 -4.38
C PRO A 55 -7.73 -13.19 -3.91
N ASP A 56 -6.45 -13.57 -3.95
CA ASP A 56 -5.96 -14.86 -3.43
C ASP A 56 -5.76 -14.91 -1.90
N GLY A 57 -6.05 -13.79 -1.20
CA GLY A 57 -5.89 -13.64 0.24
C GLY A 57 -4.50 -13.22 0.70
N THR A 58 -3.56 -12.92 -0.23
CA THR A 58 -2.27 -12.31 0.13
C THR A 58 -2.47 -10.91 0.68
N ARG A 59 -1.88 -10.62 1.85
CA ARG A 59 -2.03 -9.34 2.54
C ARG A 59 -0.69 -8.65 2.74
N LEU A 60 -0.58 -7.42 2.22
CA LEU A 60 0.61 -6.58 2.30
C LEU A 60 0.31 -5.36 3.19
N LEU A 61 1.11 -5.13 4.22
CA LEU A 61 1.06 -3.91 5.03
C LEU A 61 2.08 -2.92 4.48
N TYR A 62 1.60 -1.77 4.04
CA TYR A 62 2.43 -0.67 3.56
C TYR A 62 2.61 0.37 4.67
N ASP A 63 3.88 0.75 4.96
CA ASP A 63 4.29 1.75 5.95
C ASP A 63 3.51 1.67 7.27
N ALA A 64 3.90 0.74 8.16
CA ALA A 64 3.21 0.48 9.44
C ALA A 64 3.00 1.75 10.27
N GLY A 65 3.93 2.69 10.18
CA GLY A 65 3.79 4.03 10.74
C GLY A 65 3.56 4.10 12.25
N LEU A 66 3.00 5.23 12.68
CA LEU A 66 2.73 5.52 14.09
C LEU A 66 1.33 5.09 14.54
N THR A 67 0.42 4.82 13.60
CA THR A 67 -1.02 4.65 13.88
C THR A 67 -1.51 3.20 13.86
N VAL A 68 -0.60 2.25 13.59
CA VAL A 68 -0.81 0.84 13.90
C VAL A 68 -0.41 0.59 15.36
N ALA A 69 -1.34 0.10 16.19
CA ALA A 69 -1.17 -0.07 17.64
C ALA A 69 -0.29 -1.30 18.00
N GLY A 70 0.88 -1.41 17.35
CA GLY A 70 1.82 -2.49 17.56
C GLY A 70 1.44 -3.80 16.86
N PRO A 71 2.22 -4.89 17.12
CA PRO A 71 2.04 -6.17 16.44
C PRO A 71 0.75 -6.90 16.80
N ASN A 72 0.13 -6.54 17.93
CA ASN A 72 -1.14 -7.10 18.41
C ASN A 72 -2.38 -6.28 17.98
N ASP A 73 -2.21 -5.27 17.14
CA ASP A 73 -3.35 -4.51 16.60
C ASP A 73 -4.33 -5.49 15.90
N PRO A 74 -5.60 -5.58 16.37
CA PRO A 74 -6.54 -6.57 15.85
C PRO A 74 -6.88 -6.37 14.38
N ARG A 75 -6.68 -5.15 13.84
CA ARG A 75 -6.94 -4.81 12.44
C ARG A 75 -5.95 -5.46 11.47
N LEU A 76 -4.77 -5.86 11.95
CA LEU A 76 -3.72 -6.47 11.12
C LEU A 76 -4.14 -7.83 10.54
N GLY A 77 -4.72 -8.70 11.36
CA GLY A 77 -4.95 -10.09 10.96
C GLY A 77 -3.64 -10.80 10.52
N LYS A 78 -3.72 -11.60 9.47
CA LYS A 78 -2.56 -12.17 8.77
C LYS A 78 -1.88 -11.08 7.94
N ILE A 79 -0.55 -11.02 7.94
CA ILE A 79 0.27 -10.18 7.05
C ILE A 79 1.35 -11.07 6.42
N ASP A 80 1.43 -11.09 5.10
CA ASP A 80 2.41 -11.88 4.35
C ASP A 80 3.71 -11.09 4.14
N ALA A 81 3.60 -9.77 3.95
CA ALA A 81 4.77 -8.89 3.90
C ALA A 81 4.46 -7.48 4.41
N VAL A 82 5.48 -6.85 4.99
CA VAL A 82 5.53 -5.43 5.34
C VAL A 82 6.39 -4.72 4.29
N LEU A 83 5.84 -3.72 3.63
CA LEU A 83 6.53 -2.85 2.68
C LEU A 83 6.93 -1.57 3.40
N VAL A 84 8.20 -1.18 3.32
CA VAL A 84 8.71 0.04 3.95
C VAL A 84 9.30 0.95 2.90
N SER A 85 8.74 2.14 2.75
CA SER A 85 9.18 3.12 1.75
C SER A 85 10.54 3.74 2.10
N HIS A 86 10.74 4.13 3.36
CA HIS A 86 11.98 4.73 3.86
C HIS A 86 12.04 4.71 5.40
N MET A 87 13.14 5.18 5.97
CA MET A 87 13.48 5.00 7.39
C MET A 87 13.00 6.11 8.33
N HIS A 88 12.13 7.03 7.89
CA HIS A 88 11.56 8.01 8.81
C HIS A 88 10.63 7.32 9.83
N GLY A 89 10.66 7.85 11.06
CA GLY A 89 9.97 7.25 12.20
C GLY A 89 8.46 7.12 12.03
N ASP A 90 7.83 7.97 11.23
CA ASP A 90 6.40 7.95 10.93
C ASP A 90 6.01 6.95 9.80
N HIS A 91 6.99 6.30 9.17
CA HIS A 91 6.80 5.22 8.19
C HIS A 91 7.18 3.85 8.76
N VAL A 92 8.31 3.75 9.43
CA VAL A 92 8.72 2.48 10.07
C VAL A 92 8.07 2.27 11.45
N GLY A 93 7.56 3.34 12.07
CA GLY A 93 7.02 3.33 13.43
C GLY A 93 8.12 3.25 14.50
N ALA A 94 8.88 4.34 14.73
CA ALA A 94 9.79 4.49 15.86
C ALA A 94 9.03 4.56 17.18
N TYR A 95 7.82 5.05 17.12
CA TYR A 95 6.79 5.06 18.17
C TYR A 95 5.49 4.57 17.55
N HIS A 96 4.50 4.20 18.38
CA HIS A 96 3.14 3.96 17.91
C HIS A 96 2.09 4.32 18.96
N ILE A 97 0.83 4.47 18.52
CA ILE A 97 -0.30 4.66 19.42
C ILE A 97 -0.48 3.42 20.30
N LYS A 98 -0.93 3.62 21.53
CA LYS A 98 -1.27 2.50 22.44
C LYS A 98 -2.57 1.83 22.00
N LYS A 99 -3.56 2.63 21.61
CA LYS A 99 -4.89 2.19 21.23
C LYS A 99 -5.52 3.15 20.21
N VAL A 100 -6.36 2.63 19.35
CA VAL A 100 -7.18 3.43 18.42
C VAL A 100 -8.18 4.28 19.18
N ASN A 101 -8.50 5.45 18.64
CA ASN A 101 -9.41 6.45 19.22
C ASN A 101 -8.89 7.14 20.49
N GLU A 102 -7.58 7.10 20.74
CA GLU A 102 -6.94 7.87 21.82
C GLU A 102 -6.28 9.16 21.29
N GLY A 103 -6.47 10.25 22.05
CA GLY A 103 -5.96 11.58 21.69
C GLY A 103 -6.83 12.28 20.64
N GLU A 104 -6.24 13.23 19.92
CA GLU A 104 -6.90 14.03 18.90
C GLU A 104 -6.46 13.60 17.50
N CYS A 105 -7.37 13.62 16.52
CA CYS A 105 -7.08 13.30 15.13
C CYS A 105 -5.96 14.19 14.53
N GLY A 106 -5.89 15.46 14.94
CA GLY A 106 -4.82 16.38 14.55
C GLY A 106 -3.47 16.11 15.23
N LYS A 107 -3.47 15.40 16.37
CA LYS A 107 -2.27 15.08 17.17
C LYS A 107 -2.41 13.71 17.82
N PRO A 108 -2.41 12.62 17.05
CA PRO A 108 -2.50 11.26 17.61
C PRO A 108 -1.37 10.99 18.61
N GLN A 109 -1.72 10.29 19.70
CA GLN A 109 -0.77 10.01 20.80
C GLN A 109 0.05 8.75 20.51
N ALA A 110 1.12 8.87 19.72
CA ALA A 110 2.09 7.79 19.52
C ALA A 110 3.09 7.76 20.68
N VAL A 111 2.70 7.19 21.82
CA VAL A 111 3.44 7.21 23.09
C VAL A 111 4.22 5.93 23.38
N VAL A 112 3.95 4.84 22.64
CA VAL A 112 4.67 3.58 22.83
C VAL A 112 5.98 3.65 22.07
N ASN A 113 7.09 3.80 22.83
CA ASN A 113 8.44 3.81 22.29
C ASN A 113 8.91 2.39 21.99
N VAL A 114 9.33 2.10 20.76
CA VAL A 114 9.87 0.78 20.37
C VAL A 114 11.36 0.81 20.02
N LEU A 115 11.99 1.98 20.11
CA LEU A 115 13.42 2.12 19.84
C LEU A 115 14.28 1.19 20.73
N PRO A 116 15.39 0.65 20.22
CA PRO A 116 16.00 0.86 18.90
C PRO A 116 15.38 0.02 17.78
N ASN A 117 14.24 -0.63 17.97
CA ASN A 117 13.50 -1.34 16.95
C ASN A 117 12.51 -0.42 16.22
N THR A 118 11.64 -1.00 15.43
CA THR A 118 10.54 -0.30 14.75
C THR A 118 9.27 -1.13 14.82
N ASN A 119 8.12 -0.49 14.72
CA ASN A 119 6.83 -1.17 14.66
C ASN A 119 6.78 -2.16 13.48
N ALA A 120 7.35 -1.77 12.33
CA ALA A 120 7.47 -2.65 11.15
C ALA A 120 8.22 -3.95 11.47
N VAL A 121 9.32 -3.91 12.21
CA VAL A 121 10.07 -5.10 12.65
C VAL A 121 9.24 -5.94 13.61
N ASN A 122 8.63 -5.31 14.62
CA ASN A 122 7.85 -6.02 15.64
C ASN A 122 6.63 -6.74 15.02
N ILE A 123 5.94 -6.08 14.07
CA ILE A 123 4.84 -6.67 13.31
C ILE A 123 5.35 -7.85 12.48
N ALA A 124 6.42 -7.64 11.69
CA ALA A 124 6.96 -8.69 10.85
C ALA A 124 7.40 -9.92 11.65
N LEU A 125 8.01 -9.72 12.82
CA LEU A 125 8.43 -10.79 13.72
C LEU A 125 7.23 -11.60 14.22
N LEU A 126 6.22 -10.93 14.80
CA LEU A 126 5.03 -11.60 15.35
C LEU A 126 4.20 -12.30 14.27
N LYS A 127 4.02 -11.66 13.12
CA LYS A 127 3.24 -12.20 12.00
C LYS A 127 4.03 -13.20 11.14
N LYS A 128 5.32 -13.41 11.43
CA LYS A 128 6.24 -14.25 10.64
C LYS A 128 6.26 -13.83 9.16
N SER A 129 6.08 -12.53 8.91
CA SER A 129 5.99 -11.95 7.58
C SER A 129 7.36 -11.52 7.06
N LYS A 130 7.45 -11.31 5.75
CA LYS A 130 8.63 -10.73 5.12
C LYS A 130 8.65 -9.21 5.33
N ILE A 131 9.83 -8.59 5.31
CA ILE A 131 10.00 -7.15 5.15
C ILE A 131 10.60 -6.92 3.77
N ILE A 132 9.91 -6.21 2.90
CA ILE A 132 10.35 -5.94 1.54
C ILE A 132 10.77 -4.48 1.45
N THR A 133 12.03 -4.24 1.09
CA THR A 133 12.58 -2.88 0.99
C THR A 133 13.57 -2.75 -0.16
N GLY A 134 13.77 -1.53 -0.60
CA GLY A 134 14.82 -1.17 -1.54
C GLY A 134 16.15 -0.85 -0.85
N SER A 135 17.15 -0.53 -1.68
CA SER A 135 18.39 0.14 -1.28
C SER A 135 19.25 -0.61 -0.26
N GLU A 136 19.68 0.05 0.83
CA GLU A 136 20.51 -0.53 1.91
C GLU A 136 19.69 -0.92 3.15
N MET A 137 18.39 -0.63 3.16
CA MET A 137 17.48 -0.93 4.28
C MET A 137 17.40 -2.42 4.66
N PRO A 138 17.50 -3.39 3.72
CA PRO A 138 17.36 -4.81 4.08
C PRO A 138 18.37 -5.30 5.11
N LYS A 139 19.62 -4.80 5.10
CA LYS A 139 20.64 -5.19 6.10
C LYS A 139 20.27 -4.70 7.49
N PHE A 140 19.71 -3.51 7.60
CA PHE A 140 19.22 -2.96 8.88
C PHE A 140 18.10 -3.86 9.44
N PHE A 141 17.07 -4.15 8.67
CA PHE A 141 15.95 -4.98 9.11
C PHE A 141 16.38 -6.42 9.42
N ALA A 142 17.27 -7.01 8.62
CA ALA A 142 17.82 -8.35 8.89
C ALA A 142 18.55 -8.40 10.24
N SER A 143 19.36 -7.36 10.56
CA SER A 143 20.04 -7.22 11.85
C SER A 143 19.06 -7.12 13.01
N LYS A 144 17.99 -6.32 12.88
CA LYS A 144 16.96 -6.17 13.92
C LYS A 144 16.16 -7.46 14.12
N LEU A 145 15.76 -8.14 13.06
CA LEU A 145 15.09 -9.45 13.15
C LEU A 145 15.96 -10.46 13.88
N LYS A 146 17.24 -10.58 13.49
CA LYS A 146 18.20 -11.49 14.15
C LYS A 146 18.35 -11.18 15.65
N ALA A 147 18.48 -9.91 16.02
CA ALA A 147 18.62 -9.49 17.40
C ALA A 147 17.41 -9.86 18.29
N LEU A 148 16.22 -9.98 17.67
CA LEU A 148 14.97 -10.38 18.34
C LEU A 148 14.66 -11.88 18.21
N GLY A 149 15.60 -12.71 17.73
CA GLY A 149 15.41 -14.16 17.54
C GLY A 149 14.61 -14.55 16.31
N GLY A 150 14.32 -13.59 15.41
CA GLY A 150 13.66 -13.85 14.13
C GLY A 150 14.63 -14.29 13.03
N ASP A 151 14.08 -14.74 11.89
CA ASP A 151 14.89 -15.12 10.73
C ASP A 151 15.30 -13.88 9.92
N PRO A 152 16.62 -13.55 9.83
CA PRO A 152 17.10 -12.41 9.04
C PRO A 152 16.79 -12.53 7.54
N LYS A 153 16.54 -13.74 7.01
CA LYS A 153 16.14 -13.99 5.61
C LYS A 153 14.74 -13.43 5.30
N ASN A 154 13.94 -13.12 6.30
CA ASN A 154 12.66 -12.44 6.11
C ASN A 154 12.82 -10.98 5.70
N SER A 155 13.99 -10.37 5.89
CA SER A 155 14.31 -9.07 5.31
C SER A 155 14.84 -9.25 3.88
N GLN A 156 14.10 -8.75 2.90
CA GLN A 156 14.34 -9.04 1.49
C GLN A 156 14.49 -7.77 0.66
N LEU A 157 15.54 -7.76 -0.15
CA LEU A 157 15.85 -6.68 -1.08
C LEU A 157 15.04 -6.81 -2.37
N VAL A 158 14.52 -5.66 -2.84
CA VAL A 158 14.09 -5.46 -4.23
C VAL A 158 14.71 -4.14 -4.70
N ARG A 159 15.62 -4.19 -5.66
CA ARG A 159 16.23 -2.98 -6.24
C ARG A 159 15.29 -2.34 -7.26
N PHE A 160 15.51 -1.05 -7.56
CA PHE A 160 14.69 -0.32 -8.54
C PHE A 160 14.63 -1.05 -9.88
N GLY A 161 13.41 -1.27 -10.37
CA GLY A 161 13.13 -2.07 -11.55
C GLY A 161 13.21 -3.59 -11.34
N GLY A 162 13.66 -4.03 -10.15
CA GLY A 162 13.57 -5.43 -9.75
C GLY A 162 12.18 -5.77 -9.21
N GLU A 163 11.90 -7.06 -9.10
CA GLU A 163 10.59 -7.55 -8.67
C GLU A 163 10.70 -8.75 -7.73
N ARG A 164 9.68 -8.95 -6.91
CA ARG A 164 9.52 -10.11 -6.04
C ARG A 164 8.05 -10.50 -5.92
N LYS A 165 7.78 -11.76 -6.10
CA LYS A 165 6.43 -12.31 -5.93
C LYS A 165 6.18 -12.65 -4.46
N ILE A 166 5.06 -12.15 -3.90
CA ILE A 166 4.53 -12.46 -2.57
C ILE A 166 3.10 -12.94 -2.76
N GLY A 167 2.86 -14.24 -2.59
CA GLY A 167 1.57 -14.83 -2.93
C GLY A 167 1.17 -14.49 -4.37
N GLY A 168 -0.02 -13.93 -4.57
CA GLY A 168 -0.51 -13.46 -5.87
C GLY A 168 0.03 -12.12 -6.33
N VAL A 169 0.74 -11.36 -5.46
CA VAL A 169 1.16 -9.99 -5.75
C VAL A 169 2.60 -9.94 -6.22
N LEU A 170 2.85 -9.29 -7.35
CA LEU A 170 4.19 -8.92 -7.79
C LEU A 170 4.53 -7.54 -7.22
N VAL A 171 5.58 -7.48 -6.40
CA VAL A 171 6.08 -6.26 -5.76
C VAL A 171 7.30 -5.77 -6.51
N THR A 172 7.19 -4.61 -7.13
CA THR A 172 8.29 -3.92 -7.84
C THR A 172 8.63 -2.64 -7.10
N THR A 173 9.91 -2.25 -7.08
CA THR A 173 10.34 -0.97 -6.51
C THR A 173 10.68 0.04 -7.60
N VAL A 174 10.33 1.29 -7.34
CA VAL A 174 10.62 2.45 -8.20
C VAL A 174 11.23 3.56 -7.37
N GLN A 175 11.84 4.53 -8.01
CA GLN A 175 12.48 5.66 -7.33
C GLN A 175 11.44 6.56 -6.65
N ALA A 176 11.78 7.02 -5.44
CA ALA A 176 11.19 8.18 -4.78
C ALA A 176 12.30 9.21 -4.50
N VAL A 177 11.94 10.50 -4.42
CA VAL A 177 12.90 11.59 -4.15
C VAL A 177 12.57 12.22 -2.81
N HIS A 178 13.31 11.79 -1.79
CA HIS A 178 13.16 12.21 -0.41
C HIS A 178 14.45 11.88 0.37
N SER A 179 14.56 12.33 1.62
CA SER A 179 15.63 11.89 2.52
C SER A 179 15.36 10.48 3.06
N ASN A 180 16.41 9.71 3.32
CA ASN A 180 16.28 8.36 3.85
C ASN A 180 17.44 8.04 4.79
N GLY A 181 17.45 8.65 5.98
CA GLY A 181 18.45 8.43 7.01
C GLY A 181 17.90 7.63 8.19
N ILE A 182 18.73 6.71 8.73
CA ILE A 182 18.42 5.98 9.95
C ILE A 182 18.80 6.85 11.14
N ALA A 183 17.81 7.32 11.90
CA ALA A 183 18.06 8.13 13.10
C ALA A 183 18.86 7.36 14.16
N GLY A 184 19.71 8.06 14.91
CA GLY A 184 20.56 7.48 15.95
C GLY A 184 19.79 6.62 16.95
N GLY A 185 18.57 7.02 17.33
CA GLY A 185 17.70 6.21 18.19
C GLY A 185 17.36 4.83 17.64
N MET A 186 17.20 4.70 16.32
CA MET A 186 16.96 3.39 15.66
C MET A 186 18.26 2.59 15.49
N VAL A 187 19.41 3.24 15.33
CA VAL A 187 20.70 2.56 15.31
C VAL A 187 20.97 1.92 16.68
N GLY A 188 20.82 2.70 17.75
CA GLY A 188 21.06 2.26 19.12
C GLY A 188 22.54 2.20 19.48
N GLY A 189 22.84 1.88 20.75
CA GLY A 189 24.21 1.75 21.26
C GLY A 189 25.03 3.05 21.19
N GLU A 190 26.34 2.93 21.27
CA GLU A 190 27.23 4.09 21.27
C GLU A 190 27.23 4.84 19.93
N LEU A 191 27.24 4.11 18.82
CA LEU A 191 27.14 4.71 17.48
C LEU A 191 25.86 5.54 17.33
N GLY A 192 24.73 5.04 17.84
CA GLY A 192 23.47 5.78 17.81
C GLY A 192 23.51 7.07 18.62
N LYS A 193 24.16 7.06 19.80
CA LYS A 193 24.37 8.26 20.60
C LYS A 193 25.25 9.27 19.87
N MET A 194 26.37 8.83 19.29
CA MET A 194 27.28 9.68 18.50
C MET A 194 26.56 10.36 17.34
N LEU A 195 25.78 9.61 16.54
CA LEU A 195 24.98 10.15 15.45
C LEU A 195 23.98 11.20 15.95
N HIS A 196 23.28 10.90 17.05
CA HIS A 196 22.31 11.82 17.63
C HIS A 196 22.96 13.13 18.10
N THR A 197 24.09 13.03 18.84
CA THR A 197 24.84 14.18 19.35
C THR A 197 25.40 15.04 18.21
N ALA A 198 25.86 14.41 17.13
CA ALA A 198 26.39 15.10 15.95
C ALA A 198 25.30 15.68 15.02
N GLY A 199 24.01 15.42 15.27
CA GLY A 199 22.91 15.82 14.40
C GLY A 199 22.92 15.07 13.06
N LEU A 200 23.50 13.86 13.02
CA LEU A 200 23.64 13.06 11.80
C LEU A 200 22.71 11.84 11.82
N THR A 201 22.49 11.28 10.64
CA THR A 201 21.79 10.00 10.45
C THR A 201 22.68 9.04 9.68
N ALA A 202 22.51 7.73 9.90
CA ALA A 202 23.17 6.73 9.06
C ALA A 202 22.48 6.62 7.70
N TYR A 203 23.27 6.43 6.65
CA TYR A 203 22.76 6.29 5.30
C TYR A 203 21.97 4.98 5.13
N ALA A 204 20.75 5.07 4.58
CA ALA A 204 19.87 3.94 4.26
C ALA A 204 19.67 3.71 2.75
N GLY A 205 20.36 4.47 1.92
CA GLY A 205 20.13 4.51 0.48
C GLY A 205 18.97 5.40 0.08
N PRO A 206 18.62 5.47 -1.22
CA PRO A 206 17.48 6.24 -1.70
C PRO A 206 16.15 5.68 -1.17
N PRO A 207 15.13 6.53 -0.94
CA PRO A 207 13.80 6.09 -0.59
C PRO A 207 13.12 5.36 -1.75
N THR A 208 12.08 4.62 -1.44
CA THR A 208 11.46 3.64 -2.33
C THR A 208 9.99 3.92 -2.52
N GLY A 209 9.54 4.08 -3.77
CA GLY A 209 8.18 3.88 -4.19
C GLY A 209 7.93 2.42 -4.59
N TYR A 210 6.68 1.99 -4.62
CA TYR A 210 6.31 0.64 -5.04
C TYR A 210 5.32 0.65 -6.19
N VAL A 211 5.42 -0.37 -7.04
CA VAL A 211 4.37 -0.75 -7.98
C VAL A 211 3.94 -2.16 -7.63
N LEU A 212 2.67 -2.33 -7.27
CA LEU A 212 2.07 -3.62 -6.94
C LEU A 212 1.21 -4.08 -8.11
N THR A 213 1.48 -5.28 -8.64
CA THR A 213 0.63 -5.92 -9.63
C THR A 213 -0.09 -7.09 -8.98
N PHE A 214 -1.41 -6.99 -8.86
CA PHE A 214 -2.28 -7.95 -8.20
C PHE A 214 -2.72 -9.07 -9.14
N SER A 215 -3.19 -10.19 -8.56
CA SER A 215 -3.61 -11.36 -9.33
C SER A 215 -4.77 -11.10 -10.29
N ASN A 216 -5.64 -10.13 -10.00
CA ASN A 216 -6.71 -9.70 -10.88
C ASN A 216 -6.26 -8.75 -12.02
N GLY A 217 -4.96 -8.39 -12.06
CA GLY A 217 -4.37 -7.49 -13.05
C GLY A 217 -4.44 -6.00 -12.69
N LEU A 218 -4.91 -5.63 -11.48
CA LEU A 218 -4.79 -4.26 -10.99
C LEU A 218 -3.32 -3.91 -10.75
N VAL A 219 -2.89 -2.74 -11.24
CA VAL A 219 -1.56 -2.18 -10.96
C VAL A 219 -1.73 -0.91 -10.11
N VAL A 220 -1.08 -0.89 -8.94
CA VAL A 220 -1.14 0.19 -7.96
C VAL A 220 0.23 0.78 -7.74
N TYR A 221 0.34 2.10 -7.81
CA TYR A 221 1.54 2.84 -7.42
C TYR A 221 1.42 3.38 -6.00
N LEU A 222 2.43 3.12 -5.17
CA LEU A 222 2.59 3.68 -3.82
C LEU A 222 3.76 4.66 -3.86
N SER A 223 3.50 5.94 -3.66
CA SER A 223 4.52 6.98 -3.85
C SER A 223 5.66 6.93 -2.84
N GLY A 224 5.41 6.43 -1.63
CA GLY A 224 6.23 6.78 -0.47
C GLY A 224 6.18 8.29 -0.24
N ASP A 225 7.17 8.79 0.46
CA ASP A 225 7.41 10.23 0.50
C ASP A 225 8.27 10.62 -0.70
N THR A 226 7.77 11.52 -1.53
CA THR A 226 8.46 11.92 -2.75
C THR A 226 8.08 13.34 -3.19
N GLY A 227 8.96 13.94 -3.98
CA GLY A 227 8.67 15.08 -4.82
C GLY A 227 8.13 14.67 -6.20
N ILE A 228 8.08 15.64 -7.13
CA ILE A 228 7.78 15.43 -8.54
C ILE A 228 9.01 14.81 -9.21
N THR A 229 8.82 13.73 -9.98
CA THR A 229 9.90 13.08 -10.75
C THR A 229 9.44 12.70 -12.15
N ALA A 230 10.37 12.68 -13.11
CA ALA A 230 10.08 12.25 -14.48
C ALA A 230 9.70 10.76 -14.57
N GLU A 231 10.19 9.95 -13.62
CA GLU A 231 9.92 8.52 -13.53
C GLU A 231 8.44 8.22 -13.28
N GLN A 232 7.71 9.16 -12.66
CA GLN A 232 6.25 9.02 -12.46
C GLN A 232 5.51 8.96 -13.80
N ASP A 233 6.01 9.63 -14.84
CA ASP A 233 5.49 9.50 -16.20
C ASP A 233 6.08 8.28 -16.92
N LYS A 234 7.42 8.21 -17.04
CA LYS A 234 8.08 7.24 -17.91
C LYS A 234 8.01 5.82 -17.36
N VAL A 235 8.19 5.66 -16.07
CA VAL A 235 8.24 4.34 -15.41
C VAL A 235 6.86 3.95 -14.90
N VAL A 236 6.23 4.76 -14.04
CA VAL A 236 4.97 4.37 -13.37
C VAL A 236 3.81 4.32 -14.36
N ARG A 237 3.64 5.36 -15.20
CA ARG A 237 2.54 5.41 -16.18
C ARG A 237 2.80 4.59 -17.42
N GLN A 238 3.91 4.89 -18.13
CA GLN A 238 4.13 4.34 -19.48
C GLN A 238 4.57 2.87 -19.44
N HIS A 239 5.44 2.49 -18.51
CA HIS A 239 5.96 1.13 -18.40
C HIS A 239 5.03 0.23 -17.60
N TYR A 240 4.81 0.54 -16.31
CA TYR A 240 4.00 -0.31 -15.42
C TYR A 240 2.49 -0.10 -15.58
N LYS A 241 2.05 1.02 -16.16
CA LYS A 241 0.64 1.32 -16.46
C LYS A 241 -0.25 1.32 -15.22
N ALA A 242 0.22 1.93 -14.12
CA ALA A 242 -0.52 2.03 -12.86
C ALA A 242 -1.92 2.64 -13.08
N LYS A 243 -2.94 1.99 -12.53
CA LYS A 243 -4.36 2.37 -12.64
C LYS A 243 -4.90 3.01 -11.37
N LEU A 244 -4.30 2.72 -10.23
CA LEU A 244 -4.56 3.33 -8.93
C LEU A 244 -3.25 3.89 -8.39
N ALA A 245 -3.29 5.04 -7.73
CA ALA A 245 -2.13 5.59 -7.04
C ALA A 245 -2.47 5.89 -5.58
N VAL A 246 -1.50 5.71 -4.68
CA VAL A 246 -1.50 6.26 -3.33
C VAL A 246 -0.50 7.41 -3.33
N MET A 247 -0.98 8.64 -3.06
CA MET A 247 -0.18 9.84 -3.28
C MET A 247 -0.03 10.68 -2.01
N ASN A 248 1.20 11.00 -1.63
CA ASN A 248 1.53 11.89 -0.53
C ASN A 248 1.13 13.34 -0.86
N ILE A 249 0.52 14.03 0.13
CA ILE A 249 0.03 15.42 0.00
C ILE A 249 0.44 16.33 1.17
N GLY A 250 1.52 15.97 1.88
CA GLY A 250 1.89 16.51 3.20
C GLY A 250 2.47 17.94 3.22
N GLY A 251 2.77 18.53 2.06
CA GLY A 251 3.31 19.89 1.97
C GLY A 251 4.81 19.96 2.29
N THR A 252 5.23 20.67 3.31
CA THR A 252 6.65 20.96 3.61
C THR A 252 7.61 19.76 3.51
N TYR A 253 7.14 18.57 3.85
CA TYR A 253 7.97 17.36 3.90
C TYR A 253 7.88 16.53 2.61
N THR A 254 6.84 16.74 1.81
CA THR A 254 6.55 15.97 0.59
C THR A 254 5.90 16.90 -0.44
N ASN A 255 5.36 16.36 -1.53
CA ASN A 255 4.49 17.15 -2.40
C ASN A 255 3.37 17.82 -1.60
N GLY A 256 3.09 19.07 -1.89
CA GLY A 256 1.85 19.73 -1.49
C GLY A 256 0.66 19.26 -2.33
N PRO A 257 -0.57 19.68 -1.98
CA PRO A 257 -1.78 19.28 -2.72
C PRO A 257 -1.75 19.60 -4.21
N LYS A 258 -1.20 20.75 -4.60
CA LYS A 258 -1.11 21.19 -6.00
C LYS A 258 -0.07 20.39 -6.78
N GLU A 259 1.10 20.17 -6.21
CA GLU A 259 2.17 19.36 -6.79
C GLU A 259 1.74 17.91 -6.92
N ALA A 260 1.06 17.36 -5.91
CA ALA A 260 0.48 16.01 -5.96
C ALA A 260 -0.62 15.91 -7.03
N ALA A 261 -1.48 16.93 -7.17
CA ALA A 261 -2.48 17.00 -8.22
C ALA A 261 -1.83 17.07 -9.62
N TYR A 262 -0.76 17.85 -9.78
CA TYR A 262 0.02 17.86 -11.04
C TYR A 262 0.57 16.48 -11.38
N VAL A 263 1.16 15.77 -10.40
CA VAL A 263 1.66 14.40 -10.60
C VAL A 263 0.54 13.46 -11.04
N VAL A 264 -0.62 13.55 -10.40
CA VAL A 264 -1.78 12.71 -10.73
C VAL A 264 -2.34 13.06 -12.11
N ASN A 265 -2.55 14.34 -12.39
CA ASN A 265 -3.22 14.81 -13.60
C ASN A 265 -2.34 14.68 -14.84
N GLU A 266 -1.03 14.97 -14.71
CA GLU A 266 -0.15 15.10 -15.87
C GLU A 266 0.84 13.95 -16.02
N LEU A 267 1.34 13.38 -14.93
CA LEU A 267 2.39 12.37 -14.98
C LEU A 267 1.83 10.96 -14.91
N ILE A 268 1.17 10.56 -13.82
CA ILE A 268 0.72 9.18 -13.61
C ILE A 268 -0.57 8.89 -14.37
N LYS A 269 -1.52 9.82 -14.37
CA LYS A 269 -2.85 9.70 -15.00
C LYS A 269 -3.57 8.40 -14.63
N PRO A 270 -3.70 8.11 -13.32
CA PRO A 270 -4.37 6.91 -12.85
C PRO A 270 -5.89 7.01 -13.08
N ARG A 271 -6.63 5.94 -12.86
CA ARG A 271 -8.09 5.98 -12.89
C ARG A 271 -8.67 6.67 -11.65
N GLU A 272 -8.06 6.42 -10.51
CA GLU A 272 -8.40 7.00 -9.20
C GLU A 272 -7.12 7.15 -8.35
N VAL A 273 -7.19 7.97 -7.30
CA VAL A 273 -6.08 8.19 -6.39
C VAL A 273 -6.56 8.14 -4.94
N ILE A 274 -5.78 7.51 -4.07
CA ILE A 274 -5.95 7.53 -2.61
C ILE A 274 -5.01 8.59 -2.06
N ALA A 275 -5.53 9.55 -1.28
CA ALA A 275 -4.72 10.53 -0.58
C ALA A 275 -3.93 9.86 0.54
N SER A 276 -2.71 10.31 0.81
CA SER A 276 -1.87 9.83 1.90
C SER A 276 -1.06 10.98 2.50
N HIS A 277 -0.54 10.78 3.71
CA HIS A 277 0.41 11.71 4.31
C HIS A 277 -0.08 13.18 4.38
N ALA A 278 -1.34 13.40 4.80
CA ALA A 278 -1.90 14.76 4.84
C ALA A 278 -1.28 15.66 5.93
N ASN A 279 -0.73 15.08 7.00
CA ASN A 279 -0.15 15.78 8.15
C ASN A 279 -1.12 16.75 8.84
N GLU A 280 -2.40 16.41 8.88
CA GLU A 280 -3.48 17.19 9.48
C GLU A 280 -4.68 16.32 9.85
N ALA A 281 -5.60 16.82 10.67
CA ALA A 281 -6.93 16.26 10.77
C ALA A 281 -7.68 16.57 9.47
N ALA A 282 -7.71 15.63 8.54
CA ALA A 282 -8.27 15.84 7.21
C ALA A 282 -9.80 15.72 7.18
N THR A 283 -10.37 14.99 8.14
CA THR A 283 -11.81 14.70 8.21
C THR A 283 -12.39 14.96 9.60
N LYS A 284 -13.71 15.14 9.64
CA LYS A 284 -14.53 15.13 10.84
C LYS A 284 -15.84 14.40 10.54
N ASN A 285 -16.18 13.38 11.33
CA ASN A 285 -17.30 12.47 11.09
C ASN A 285 -17.26 11.87 9.67
N GLY A 286 -16.08 11.46 9.21
CA GLY A 286 -15.84 10.89 7.89
C GLY A 286 -15.94 11.86 6.72
N LYS A 287 -16.16 13.16 6.97
CA LYS A 287 -16.29 14.20 5.92
C LYS A 287 -15.04 15.07 5.87
N VAL A 288 -14.55 15.34 4.66
CA VAL A 288 -13.39 16.21 4.44
C VAL A 288 -13.66 17.62 4.96
N ILE A 289 -12.73 18.15 5.75
CA ILE A 289 -12.79 19.50 6.31
C ILE A 289 -12.35 20.50 5.23
N LYS A 290 -13.17 21.54 5.00
CA LYS A 290 -12.83 22.61 4.04
C LYS A 290 -11.54 23.33 4.44
N GLY A 291 -10.71 23.65 3.45
CA GLY A 291 -9.44 24.36 3.64
C GLY A 291 -8.26 23.47 4.03
N THR A 292 -8.47 22.18 4.28
CA THR A 292 -7.41 21.21 4.51
C THR A 292 -6.65 20.88 3.21
N ARG A 293 -5.44 20.30 3.33
CA ARG A 293 -4.66 19.77 2.19
C ARG A 293 -5.46 18.73 1.41
N SER A 294 -6.15 17.84 2.14
CA SER A 294 -7.04 16.84 1.54
C SER A 294 -8.17 17.46 0.74
N TYR A 295 -8.80 18.52 1.26
CA TYR A 295 -9.81 19.29 0.52
C TYR A 295 -9.22 19.92 -0.75
N LEU A 296 -8.08 20.60 -0.65
CA LEU A 296 -7.41 21.21 -1.80
C LEU A 296 -7.04 20.16 -2.85
N PHE A 297 -6.48 19.03 -2.44
CA PHE A 297 -6.14 17.94 -3.34
C PHE A 297 -7.37 17.42 -4.10
N THR A 298 -8.53 17.28 -3.43
CA THR A 298 -9.78 16.88 -4.10
C THR A 298 -10.28 17.91 -5.12
N LYS A 299 -9.92 19.17 -4.96
CA LYS A 299 -10.32 20.26 -5.88
C LYS A 299 -9.40 20.39 -7.09
N GLU A 300 -8.10 20.16 -6.88
CA GLU A 300 -7.07 20.31 -7.92
C GLU A 300 -6.91 19.06 -8.79
N THR A 301 -7.44 17.91 -8.35
CA THR A 301 -7.27 16.61 -9.02
C THR A 301 -8.43 16.32 -9.98
N ASN A 302 -8.12 15.92 -11.22
CA ASN A 302 -9.10 15.65 -12.29
C ASN A 302 -9.70 14.24 -12.23
N VAL A 303 -9.21 13.36 -11.36
CA VAL A 303 -9.73 12.00 -11.15
C VAL A 303 -10.33 11.88 -9.75
N PRO A 304 -11.21 10.89 -9.49
CA PRO A 304 -11.75 10.67 -8.15
C PRO A 304 -10.64 10.49 -7.11
N VAL A 305 -10.66 11.32 -6.07
CA VAL A 305 -9.79 11.20 -4.89
C VAL A 305 -10.52 10.43 -3.81
N ARG A 306 -9.90 9.35 -3.33
CA ARG A 306 -10.40 8.54 -2.23
C ARG A 306 -9.70 8.96 -0.94
N ILE A 307 -10.48 9.28 0.06
CA ILE A 307 -9.98 9.64 1.39
C ILE A 307 -9.90 8.37 2.23
N PRO A 308 -8.71 8.01 2.74
CA PRO A 308 -8.49 6.74 3.42
C PRO A 308 -8.99 6.81 4.87
N LEU A 309 -10.30 6.64 5.07
CA LEU A 309 -10.91 6.61 6.39
C LEU A 309 -10.51 5.34 7.15
N SER A 310 -9.93 5.49 8.33
CA SER A 310 -9.43 4.38 9.15
C SER A 310 -10.48 3.29 9.37
N GLY A 311 -10.12 2.04 9.10
CA GLY A 311 -10.97 0.86 9.22
C GLY A 311 -12.04 0.70 8.14
N LYS A 312 -12.17 1.64 7.19
CA LYS A 312 -13.12 1.53 6.08
C LYS A 312 -12.46 0.87 4.88
N VAL A 313 -12.91 -0.33 4.54
CA VAL A 313 -12.36 -1.09 3.41
C VAL A 313 -12.87 -0.51 2.11
N MET A 314 -11.95 -0.19 1.20
CA MET A 314 -12.22 0.18 -0.18
C MET A 314 -11.91 -1.01 -1.10
N GLU A 315 -12.75 -1.27 -2.11
CA GLU A 315 -12.54 -2.34 -3.06
C GLU A 315 -12.35 -1.81 -4.48
N PHE A 316 -11.26 -2.24 -5.13
CA PHE A 316 -10.88 -1.78 -6.46
C PHE A 316 -10.85 -2.92 -7.47
N ASP A 317 -11.49 -2.70 -8.64
CA ASP A 317 -11.43 -3.62 -9.76
C ASP A 317 -10.06 -3.56 -10.49
N ARG A 318 -9.88 -4.47 -11.46
CA ARG A 318 -8.67 -4.53 -12.31
C ARG A 318 -8.36 -3.22 -13.06
N GLY A 319 -9.35 -2.38 -13.27
CA GLY A 319 -9.23 -1.09 -13.94
C GLY A 319 -8.89 0.07 -13.01
N GLY A 320 -8.75 -0.17 -11.69
CA GLY A 320 -8.48 0.84 -10.69
C GLY A 320 -9.69 1.68 -10.29
N ARG A 321 -10.90 1.20 -10.57
CA ARG A 321 -12.14 1.87 -10.14
C ARG A 321 -12.60 1.30 -8.82
N CYS A 322 -12.98 2.18 -7.91
CA CYS A 322 -13.61 1.76 -6.66
C CYS A 322 -15.00 1.20 -6.92
N ARG A 323 -15.28 0.04 -6.31
CA ARG A 323 -16.54 -0.70 -6.46
C ARG A 323 -17.34 -0.77 -5.17
N ALA A 324 -16.67 -0.62 -4.02
CA ALA A 324 -17.29 -0.58 -2.70
C ALA A 324 -16.44 0.21 -1.72
N GLY A 325 -17.06 0.80 -0.70
CA GLY A 325 -16.41 1.43 0.44
C GLY A 325 -15.74 2.79 0.17
N CYS A 326 -16.10 3.48 -0.92
CA CYS A 326 -15.48 4.76 -1.32
C CYS A 326 -16.37 5.96 -1.02
#